data_c1f97f999d5dd4f58fa949ca8ad4d8f2
#
_entry.id   c1f97f999d5dd4f58fa949ca8ad4d8f2
#
_cell.length_a   1.000
_cell.length_b   1.000
_cell.length_c   1.000
_cell.angle_alpha   90.00
_cell.angle_beta   90.00
_cell.angle_gamma   90.00
#
_symmetry.space_group_name_H-M   'P 1'
#
loop_
_entity.id
_entity.type
_entity.pdbx_description
1 polymer ?
#
loop_
_entity_poly.entity_id
_entity_poly.type
_entity_poly.pdbx_seq_one_letter_code
_entity_poly.pdbx_strand_id
1 'polypeptide(L)'
;MLNGSRGRAVGLALGYGLDRALADPARWHPVAGFGTLAARLEQTTYADRRSAGVVHVALLVGAGVAVGAAAEHGARHRPVAQALLTAAATWTVLGGTTLDREAAAVGRLLEEGRLPEARTQVARLVGRDTRTLEVAEVARAALESVAENTSDAVVAPLVLGALVGVPGLLGYRAANTLDAMVGHRSARYARFGWAAARLDDLLNLPGARLTAALATVLGADPAASVRAWRRDAGAHPSPNAGPVEAAFAGALGVRLGGRTVYGTGPEARVELRPPLGEGPAPAPHDVARGRRLAARVGLGSLIVLAPIAARPVRPRRR
;
A
#
# COMPACT_ATOMS: atom_id res chain seq x y z
N MET A 1 -8.25 -23.05 24.17
CA MET A 1 -9.35 -22.08 23.97
C MET A 1 -8.81 -20.85 23.26
N LEU A 2 -9.49 -20.34 22.23
CA LEU A 2 -9.19 -19.06 21.60
C LEU A 2 -9.56 -17.94 22.55
N ASN A 3 -8.62 -17.04 22.87
CA ASN A 3 -8.93 -15.76 23.52
C ASN A 3 -9.01 -14.65 22.45
N GLY A 4 -9.46 -13.43 22.78
CA GLY A 4 -9.69 -12.37 21.80
C GLY A 4 -8.45 -12.01 20.96
N SER A 5 -7.24 -12.06 21.53
CA SER A 5 -5.99 -11.79 20.82
C SER A 5 -5.61 -12.90 19.84
N ARG A 6 -5.85 -14.18 20.20
CA ARG A 6 -5.70 -15.29 19.25
C ARG A 6 -6.74 -15.20 18.13
N GLY A 7 -7.96 -14.75 18.42
CA GLY A 7 -9.00 -14.47 17.43
C GLY A 7 -8.54 -13.42 16.41
N ARG A 8 -7.84 -12.36 16.86
CA ARG A 8 -7.24 -11.35 15.97
C ARG A 8 -6.19 -11.96 15.03
N ALA A 9 -5.23 -12.72 15.56
CA ALA A 9 -4.20 -13.35 14.73
C ALA A 9 -4.79 -14.31 13.69
N VAL A 10 -5.74 -15.16 14.08
CA VAL A 10 -6.48 -16.05 13.18
C VAL A 10 -7.25 -15.23 12.12
N GLY A 11 -7.90 -14.14 12.54
CA GLY A 11 -8.63 -13.25 11.62
C GLY A 11 -7.74 -12.60 10.57
N LEU A 12 -6.56 -12.11 10.95
CA LEU A 12 -5.59 -11.57 9.99
C LEU A 12 -5.15 -12.63 8.96
N ALA A 13 -4.87 -13.86 9.42
CA ALA A 13 -4.47 -14.96 8.54
C ALA A 13 -5.60 -15.37 7.59
N LEU A 14 -6.82 -15.49 8.08
CA LEU A 14 -8.00 -15.80 7.27
C LEU A 14 -8.28 -14.68 6.25
N GLY A 15 -8.22 -13.41 6.67
CA GLY A 15 -8.45 -12.27 5.78
C GLY A 15 -7.39 -12.16 4.69
N TYR A 16 -6.13 -12.42 5.01
CA TYR A 16 -5.06 -12.54 4.00
C TYR A 16 -5.32 -13.69 3.03
N GLY A 17 -5.75 -14.86 3.54
CA GLY A 17 -6.13 -16.00 2.71
C GLY A 17 -7.33 -15.69 1.80
N LEU A 18 -8.32 -14.93 2.30
CA LEU A 18 -9.48 -14.48 1.51
C LEU A 18 -9.06 -13.52 0.39
N ASP A 19 -8.15 -12.55 0.66
CA ASP A 19 -7.58 -11.70 -0.41
C ASP A 19 -6.90 -12.56 -1.48
N ARG A 20 -6.09 -13.56 -1.08
CA ARG A 20 -5.38 -14.44 -2.03
C ARG A 20 -6.34 -15.30 -2.87
N ALA A 21 -7.45 -15.71 -2.33
CA ALA A 21 -8.42 -16.59 -2.99
C ALA A 21 -9.42 -15.83 -3.86
N LEU A 22 -9.98 -14.73 -3.34
CA LEU A 22 -11.12 -14.04 -3.92
C LEU A 22 -10.73 -12.74 -4.64
N ALA A 23 -9.60 -12.11 -4.26
CA ALA A 23 -9.25 -10.72 -4.62
C ALA A 23 -10.30 -9.71 -4.14
N ASP A 24 -10.23 -8.48 -4.66
CA ASP A 24 -11.22 -7.44 -4.36
C ASP A 24 -12.56 -7.72 -5.04
N PRO A 25 -13.69 -7.48 -4.37
CA PRO A 25 -14.99 -7.59 -5.01
C PRO A 25 -15.12 -6.56 -6.14
N ALA A 26 -15.51 -7.03 -7.34
CA ALA A 26 -15.68 -6.17 -8.52
C ALA A 26 -16.83 -5.16 -8.38
N ARG A 27 -17.80 -5.42 -7.50
CA ARG A 27 -18.96 -4.57 -7.21
C ARG A 27 -19.13 -4.39 -5.71
N TRP A 28 -19.64 -3.22 -5.31
CA TRP A 28 -19.94 -2.89 -3.90
C TRP A 28 -18.72 -2.92 -2.98
N HIS A 29 -17.53 -2.58 -3.52
CA HIS A 29 -16.31 -2.54 -2.72
C HIS A 29 -16.43 -1.47 -1.61
N PRO A 30 -16.29 -1.84 -0.31
CA PRO A 30 -16.49 -0.90 0.80
C PRO A 30 -15.55 0.32 0.74
N VAL A 31 -14.32 0.15 0.24
CA VAL A 31 -13.36 1.25 0.06
C VAL A 31 -13.83 2.24 -1.01
N ALA A 32 -14.44 1.76 -2.10
CA ALA A 32 -15.03 2.63 -3.12
C ALA A 32 -16.23 3.42 -2.55
N GLY A 33 -17.05 2.76 -1.72
CA GLY A 33 -18.14 3.42 -0.98
C GLY A 33 -17.61 4.51 -0.04
N PHE A 34 -16.53 4.23 0.69
CA PHE A 34 -15.84 5.22 1.52
C PHE A 34 -15.31 6.38 0.68
N GLY A 35 -14.66 6.13 -0.46
CA GLY A 35 -14.20 7.18 -1.38
C GLY A 35 -15.33 8.08 -1.86
N THR A 36 -16.51 7.50 -2.19
CA THR A 36 -17.70 8.27 -2.56
C THR A 36 -18.20 9.16 -1.42
N LEU A 37 -18.21 8.64 -0.18
CA LEU A 37 -18.55 9.41 1.02
C LEU A 37 -17.55 10.56 1.23
N ALA A 38 -16.25 10.28 1.11
CA ALA A 38 -15.19 11.27 1.26
C ALA A 38 -15.34 12.41 0.23
N ALA A 39 -15.60 12.07 -1.04
CA ALA A 39 -15.82 13.07 -2.10
C ALA A 39 -17.07 13.93 -1.85
N ARG A 40 -18.14 13.37 -1.30
CA ARG A 40 -19.34 14.15 -0.90
C ARG A 40 -19.03 15.07 0.28
N LEU A 41 -18.32 14.58 1.29
CA LEU A 41 -17.96 15.40 2.44
C LEU A 41 -16.97 16.51 2.06
N GLU A 42 -16.09 16.27 1.09
CA GLU A 42 -15.17 17.28 0.57
C GLU A 42 -15.94 18.53 0.09
N GLN A 43 -17.08 18.36 -0.57
CA GLN A 43 -17.89 19.50 -1.08
C GLN A 43 -18.27 20.49 0.02
N THR A 44 -18.40 20.05 1.26
CA THR A 44 -18.77 20.88 2.41
C THR A 44 -17.59 21.28 3.28
N THR A 45 -16.53 20.48 3.30
CA THR A 45 -15.35 20.72 4.16
C THR A 45 -14.20 21.39 3.43
N TYR A 46 -14.23 21.44 2.09
CA TYR A 46 -13.15 22.01 1.31
C TYR A 46 -13.01 23.52 1.55
N ALA A 47 -11.81 23.91 1.91
CA ALA A 47 -11.31 25.28 1.80
C ALA A 47 -9.79 25.21 1.56
N ASP A 48 -9.23 26.17 0.80
CA ASP A 48 -7.79 26.18 0.51
C ASP A 48 -6.97 26.59 1.75
N ARG A 49 -7.03 25.75 2.77
CA ARG A 49 -6.27 25.89 4.03
C ARG A 49 -6.05 24.53 4.70
N ARG A 50 -4.92 24.38 5.41
CA ARG A 50 -4.54 23.13 6.10
C ARG A 50 -5.55 22.71 7.17
N SER A 51 -6.13 23.65 7.92
CA SER A 51 -7.10 23.34 8.97
C SER A 51 -8.37 22.68 8.44
N ALA A 52 -8.85 23.06 7.25
CA ALA A 52 -9.97 22.39 6.61
C ALA A 52 -9.65 20.94 6.26
N GLY A 53 -8.44 20.68 5.70
CA GLY A 53 -7.96 19.33 5.46
C GLY A 53 -7.80 18.51 6.74
N VAL A 54 -7.30 19.09 7.82
CA VAL A 54 -7.23 18.41 9.13
C VAL A 54 -8.62 17.98 9.61
N VAL A 55 -9.62 18.85 9.53
CA VAL A 55 -11.01 18.53 9.92
C VAL A 55 -11.55 17.40 9.04
N HIS A 56 -11.38 17.50 7.72
CA HIS A 56 -11.82 16.47 6.76
C HIS A 56 -11.24 15.09 7.08
N VAL A 57 -9.92 15.02 7.26
CA VAL A 57 -9.21 13.78 7.60
C VAL A 57 -9.62 13.25 8.97
N ALA A 58 -9.71 14.12 9.98
CA ALA A 58 -10.09 13.72 11.33
C ALA A 58 -11.51 13.13 11.39
N LEU A 59 -12.46 13.71 10.66
CA LEU A 59 -13.83 13.20 10.58
C LEU A 59 -13.88 11.82 9.93
N LEU A 60 -13.24 11.63 8.78
CA LEU A 60 -13.33 10.41 8.00
C LEU A 60 -12.51 9.27 8.59
N VAL A 61 -11.26 9.54 8.99
CA VAL A 61 -10.41 8.54 9.65
C VAL A 61 -10.96 8.22 11.02
N GLY A 62 -11.40 9.24 11.78
CA GLY A 62 -12.05 9.08 13.08
C GLY A 62 -13.31 8.23 13.00
N ALA A 63 -14.15 8.42 11.97
CA ALA A 63 -15.33 7.59 11.74
C ALA A 63 -14.94 6.13 11.45
N GLY A 64 -13.93 5.89 10.59
CA GLY A 64 -13.42 4.55 10.32
C GLY A 64 -12.90 3.84 11.58
N VAL A 65 -12.11 4.54 12.38
CA VAL A 65 -11.60 4.04 13.67
C VAL A 65 -12.75 3.75 14.64
N ALA A 66 -13.74 4.65 14.76
CA ALA A 66 -14.87 4.49 15.65
C ALA A 66 -15.75 3.30 15.27
N VAL A 67 -16.04 3.11 13.99
CA VAL A 67 -16.75 1.93 13.47
C VAL A 67 -15.99 0.65 13.79
N GLY A 68 -14.69 0.62 13.53
CA GLY A 68 -13.83 -0.52 13.87
C GLY A 68 -13.83 -0.83 15.36
N ALA A 69 -13.71 0.20 16.20
CA ALA A 69 -13.71 0.05 17.66
C ALA A 69 -15.06 -0.45 18.19
N ALA A 70 -16.17 0.06 17.70
CA ALA A 70 -17.51 -0.38 18.06
C ALA A 70 -17.74 -1.85 17.67
N ALA A 71 -17.38 -2.23 16.46
CA ALA A 71 -17.49 -3.61 15.97
C ALA A 71 -16.62 -4.57 16.80
N GLU A 72 -15.36 -4.22 17.05
CA GLU A 72 -14.43 -5.02 17.86
C GLU A 72 -14.92 -5.13 19.32
N HIS A 73 -15.47 -4.06 19.89
CA HIS A 73 -16.06 -4.08 21.22
C HIS A 73 -17.24 -5.06 21.32
N GLY A 74 -18.12 -5.08 20.30
CA GLY A 74 -19.24 -6.03 20.24
C GLY A 74 -18.81 -7.49 20.15
N ALA A 75 -17.65 -7.75 19.52
CA ALA A 75 -17.10 -9.08 19.34
C ALA A 75 -16.17 -9.56 20.47
N ARG A 76 -15.76 -8.68 21.41
CA ARG A 76 -14.65 -8.89 22.37
C ARG A 76 -14.72 -10.16 23.23
N HIS A 77 -15.94 -10.62 23.55
CA HIS A 77 -16.17 -11.80 24.38
C HIS A 77 -16.46 -13.07 23.58
N ARG A 78 -16.41 -12.99 22.24
CA ARG A 78 -16.72 -14.08 21.30
C ARG A 78 -15.55 -14.30 20.36
N PRO A 79 -14.59 -15.19 20.70
CA PRO A 79 -13.35 -15.33 19.91
C PRO A 79 -13.55 -15.66 18.43
N VAL A 80 -14.57 -16.44 18.11
CA VAL A 80 -14.94 -16.75 16.72
C VAL A 80 -15.47 -15.51 16.00
N ALA A 81 -16.36 -14.75 16.63
CA ALA A 81 -16.87 -13.49 16.06
C ALA A 81 -15.72 -12.47 15.88
N GLN A 82 -14.78 -12.39 16.83
CA GLN A 82 -13.57 -11.59 16.69
C GLN A 82 -12.73 -12.01 15.49
N ALA A 83 -12.52 -13.32 15.31
CA ALA A 83 -11.76 -13.83 14.15
C ALA A 83 -12.45 -13.52 12.83
N LEU A 84 -13.76 -13.76 12.73
CA LEU A 84 -14.53 -13.48 11.51
C LEU A 84 -14.59 -11.98 11.18
N LEU A 85 -14.80 -11.13 12.19
CA LEU A 85 -14.80 -9.67 12.04
C LEU A 85 -13.43 -9.19 11.54
N THR A 86 -12.34 -9.65 12.18
CA THR A 86 -10.98 -9.29 11.77
C THR A 86 -10.68 -9.80 10.36
N ALA A 87 -11.13 -11.03 10.01
CA ALA A 87 -10.95 -11.59 8.67
C ALA A 87 -11.67 -10.75 7.60
N ALA A 88 -12.93 -10.38 7.85
CA ALA A 88 -13.70 -9.56 6.93
C ALA A 88 -13.07 -8.16 6.76
N ALA A 89 -12.67 -7.51 7.87
CA ALA A 89 -11.99 -6.21 7.82
C ALA A 89 -10.65 -6.30 7.07
N THR A 90 -9.85 -7.34 7.35
CA THR A 90 -8.57 -7.55 6.67
C THR A 90 -8.76 -7.75 5.17
N TRP A 91 -9.66 -8.64 4.75
CA TRP A 91 -9.97 -8.84 3.35
C TRP A 91 -10.43 -7.56 2.64
N THR A 92 -11.29 -6.77 3.29
CA THR A 92 -11.80 -5.52 2.74
C THR A 92 -10.70 -4.46 2.52
N VAL A 93 -9.66 -4.43 3.35
CA VAL A 93 -8.62 -3.39 3.28
C VAL A 93 -7.39 -3.82 2.51
N LEU A 94 -7.14 -5.12 2.32
CA LEU A 94 -6.05 -5.59 1.47
C LEU A 94 -6.39 -5.40 -0.01
N GLY A 95 -5.35 -5.31 -0.84
CA GLY A 95 -5.47 -5.20 -2.30
C GLY A 95 -4.34 -5.97 -3.01
N GLY A 96 -3.71 -6.93 -2.30
CA GLY A 96 -2.52 -7.61 -2.78
C GLY A 96 -2.76 -8.48 -4.02
N THR A 97 -3.90 -9.14 -4.08
CA THR A 97 -4.23 -10.03 -5.20
C THR A 97 -4.64 -9.25 -6.46
N THR A 98 -5.37 -8.15 -6.31
CA THR A 98 -5.68 -7.26 -7.43
C THR A 98 -4.41 -6.63 -7.99
N LEU A 99 -3.51 -6.13 -7.14
CA LEU A 99 -2.19 -5.64 -7.55
C LEU A 99 -1.40 -6.68 -8.35
N ASP A 100 -1.34 -7.92 -7.83
CA ASP A 100 -0.63 -9.02 -8.48
C ASP A 100 -1.20 -9.33 -9.86
N ARG A 101 -2.53 -9.39 -10.01
CA ARG A 101 -3.21 -9.65 -11.28
C ARG A 101 -2.96 -8.55 -12.31
N GLU A 102 -3.06 -7.28 -11.92
CA GLU A 102 -2.81 -6.14 -12.79
C GLU A 102 -1.34 -6.11 -13.25
N ALA A 103 -0.38 -6.31 -12.34
CA ALA A 103 1.04 -6.38 -12.68
C ALA A 103 1.37 -7.61 -13.56
N ALA A 104 0.70 -8.76 -13.32
CA ALA A 104 0.84 -9.94 -14.17
C ALA A 104 0.39 -9.67 -15.61
N ALA A 105 -0.70 -8.93 -15.77
CA ALA A 105 -1.19 -8.56 -17.09
C ALA A 105 -0.19 -7.65 -17.83
N VAL A 106 0.42 -6.68 -17.13
CA VAL A 106 1.49 -5.85 -17.71
C VAL A 106 2.66 -6.71 -18.17
N GLY A 107 3.19 -7.57 -17.29
CA GLY A 107 4.35 -8.42 -17.60
C GLY A 107 4.09 -9.30 -18.82
N ARG A 108 2.93 -9.95 -18.88
CA ARG A 108 2.52 -10.80 -20.02
C ARG A 108 2.45 -10.01 -21.32
N LEU A 109 1.82 -8.83 -21.33
CA LEU A 109 1.71 -7.99 -22.53
C LEU A 109 3.07 -7.53 -23.03
N LEU A 110 4.01 -7.24 -22.12
CA LEU A 110 5.39 -6.91 -22.50
C LEU A 110 6.14 -8.10 -23.10
N GLU A 111 5.99 -9.30 -22.55
CA GLU A 111 6.59 -10.54 -23.05
C GLU A 111 6.02 -10.93 -24.43
N GLU A 112 4.76 -10.62 -24.69
CA GLU A 112 4.09 -10.79 -25.99
C GLU A 112 4.46 -9.71 -27.03
N GLY A 113 5.27 -8.70 -26.68
CA GLY A 113 5.62 -7.57 -27.53
C GLY A 113 4.50 -6.56 -27.78
N ARG A 114 3.45 -6.57 -26.98
CA ARG A 114 2.23 -5.74 -27.10
C ARG A 114 2.36 -4.47 -26.26
N LEU A 115 3.31 -3.62 -26.63
CA LEU A 115 3.63 -2.40 -25.89
C LEU A 115 2.46 -1.41 -25.78
N PRO A 116 1.62 -1.14 -26.81
CA PRO A 116 0.50 -0.22 -26.68
C PRO A 116 -0.52 -0.65 -25.60
N GLU A 117 -0.83 -1.95 -25.57
CA GLU A 117 -1.73 -2.51 -24.57
C GLU A 117 -1.08 -2.54 -23.18
N ALA A 118 0.23 -2.81 -23.10
CA ALA A 118 0.97 -2.77 -21.83
C ALA A 118 0.99 -1.34 -21.23
N ARG A 119 1.10 -0.30 -22.07
CA ARG A 119 0.97 1.11 -21.66
C ARG A 119 -0.42 1.41 -21.07
N THR A 120 -1.47 0.92 -21.71
CA THR A 120 -2.85 1.05 -21.23
C THR A 120 -3.06 0.30 -19.91
N GLN A 121 -2.49 -0.89 -19.80
CA GLN A 121 -2.61 -1.74 -18.62
C GLN A 121 -1.86 -1.15 -17.43
N VAL A 122 -0.63 -0.66 -17.61
CA VAL A 122 0.16 -0.08 -16.51
C VAL A 122 -0.42 1.23 -16.00
N ALA A 123 -1.20 1.96 -16.80
CA ALA A 123 -1.94 3.16 -16.35
C ALA A 123 -2.96 2.87 -15.24
N ARG A 124 -3.34 1.61 -15.04
CA ARG A 124 -4.19 1.19 -13.91
C ARG A 124 -3.41 1.06 -12.59
N LEU A 125 -2.10 1.00 -12.67
CA LEU A 125 -1.19 0.85 -11.53
C LEU A 125 -0.51 2.15 -11.13
N VAL A 126 -0.39 3.12 -12.04
CA VAL A 126 0.38 4.34 -11.81
C VAL A 126 -0.35 5.59 -12.27
N GLY A 127 -0.19 6.70 -11.56
CA GLY A 127 -0.78 8.00 -11.91
C GLY A 127 0.02 8.83 -12.92
N ARG A 128 1.15 8.29 -13.45
CA ARG A 128 1.99 8.97 -14.44
C ARG A 128 1.44 8.81 -15.86
N ASP A 129 1.84 9.69 -16.79
CA ASP A 129 1.56 9.51 -18.22
C ASP A 129 2.33 8.28 -18.75
N THR A 130 1.58 7.31 -19.28
CA THR A 130 2.13 6.03 -19.76
C THR A 130 2.21 5.93 -21.29
N ARG A 131 1.65 6.89 -22.03
CA ARG A 131 1.43 6.80 -23.48
C ARG A 131 2.71 6.71 -24.30
N THR A 132 3.81 7.25 -23.79
CA THR A 132 5.11 7.31 -24.48
C THR A 132 6.18 6.43 -23.84
N LEU A 133 5.84 5.64 -22.82
CA LEU A 133 6.81 4.81 -22.11
C LEU A 133 7.32 3.68 -23.00
N GLU A 134 8.63 3.49 -23.03
CA GLU A 134 9.27 2.35 -23.68
C GLU A 134 9.15 1.08 -22.82
N VAL A 135 9.48 -0.09 -23.39
CA VAL A 135 9.34 -1.41 -22.75
C VAL A 135 9.95 -1.42 -21.32
N ALA A 136 11.20 -0.95 -21.20
CA ALA A 136 11.89 -0.90 -19.90
C ALA A 136 11.22 0.09 -18.91
N GLU A 137 10.65 1.18 -19.41
CA GLU A 137 9.95 2.16 -18.59
C GLU A 137 8.59 1.66 -18.09
N VAL A 138 7.87 0.88 -18.91
CA VAL A 138 6.63 0.20 -18.51
C VAL A 138 6.95 -0.87 -17.46
N ALA A 139 7.99 -1.67 -17.65
CA ALA A 139 8.43 -2.67 -16.67
C ALA A 139 8.85 -2.01 -15.36
N ARG A 140 9.61 -0.90 -15.42
CA ARG A 140 9.99 -0.08 -14.25
C ARG A 140 8.75 0.45 -13.52
N ALA A 141 7.80 1.05 -14.24
CA ALA A 141 6.59 1.59 -13.66
C ALA A 141 5.77 0.52 -12.92
N ALA A 142 5.65 -0.68 -13.51
CA ALA A 142 4.99 -1.81 -12.88
C ALA A 142 5.72 -2.29 -11.62
N LEU A 143 7.06 -2.37 -11.65
CA LEU A 143 7.87 -2.78 -10.50
C LEU A 143 7.83 -1.78 -9.34
N GLU A 144 7.94 -0.49 -9.62
CA GLU A 144 7.79 0.58 -8.63
C GLU A 144 6.43 0.48 -7.95
N SER A 145 5.35 0.33 -8.72
CA SER A 145 4.00 0.16 -8.17
C SER A 145 3.85 -1.14 -7.36
N VAL A 146 4.42 -2.26 -7.81
CA VAL A 146 4.40 -3.52 -7.06
C VAL A 146 5.15 -3.36 -5.72
N ALA A 147 6.31 -2.71 -5.73
CA ALA A 147 7.09 -2.50 -4.52
C ALA A 147 6.32 -1.61 -3.52
N GLU A 148 5.92 -0.42 -3.93
CA GLU A 148 5.19 0.56 -3.12
C GLU A 148 3.89 -0.04 -2.55
N ASN A 149 3.04 -0.61 -3.41
CA ASN A 149 1.76 -1.16 -2.98
C ASN A 149 1.88 -2.49 -2.21
N THR A 150 3.00 -3.20 -2.27
CA THR A 150 3.27 -4.31 -1.32
C THR A 150 3.32 -3.76 0.11
N SER A 151 3.91 -2.58 0.33
CA SER A 151 3.83 -1.89 1.62
C SER A 151 2.41 -1.43 1.91
N ASP A 152 1.82 -0.63 1.04
CA ASP A 152 0.63 0.17 1.33
C ASP A 152 -0.66 -0.64 1.32
N ALA A 153 -0.77 -1.61 0.42
CA ALA A 153 -1.97 -2.42 0.28
C ALA A 153 -1.91 -3.78 1.00
N VAL A 154 -0.75 -4.17 1.55
CA VAL A 154 -0.61 -5.48 2.21
C VAL A 154 0.05 -5.34 3.58
N VAL A 155 1.31 -4.87 3.65
CA VAL A 155 2.09 -4.97 4.88
C VAL A 155 1.64 -3.94 5.93
N ALA A 156 1.45 -2.68 5.55
CA ALA A 156 1.05 -1.63 6.48
C ALA A 156 -0.34 -1.89 7.12
N PRO A 157 -1.39 -2.29 6.36
CA PRO A 157 -2.65 -2.69 7.00
C PRO A 157 -2.48 -3.90 7.92
N LEU A 158 -1.65 -4.90 7.58
CA LEU A 158 -1.38 -6.03 8.48
C LEU A 158 -0.67 -5.59 9.77
N VAL A 159 0.27 -4.64 9.67
CA VAL A 159 0.94 -4.05 10.85
C VAL A 159 -0.08 -3.36 11.76
N LEU A 160 -0.89 -2.47 11.21
CA LEU A 160 -1.89 -1.74 12.00
C LEU A 160 -2.99 -2.68 12.53
N GLY A 161 -3.37 -3.69 11.77
CA GLY A 161 -4.27 -4.75 12.22
C GLY A 161 -3.70 -5.58 13.37
N ALA A 162 -2.42 -5.91 13.33
CA ALA A 162 -1.75 -6.65 14.40
C ALA A 162 -1.62 -5.84 15.70
N LEU A 163 -1.29 -4.55 15.58
CA LEU A 163 -1.05 -3.67 16.72
C LEU A 163 -2.35 -3.12 17.33
N VAL A 164 -3.28 -2.70 16.50
CA VAL A 164 -4.47 -1.93 16.92
C VAL A 164 -5.77 -2.70 16.69
N GLY A 165 -5.78 -3.75 15.85
CA GLY A 165 -6.97 -4.53 15.53
C GLY A 165 -7.80 -3.92 14.40
N VAL A 166 -9.11 -4.17 14.42
CA VAL A 166 -10.04 -3.68 13.39
C VAL A 166 -10.05 -2.15 13.28
N PRO A 167 -9.98 -1.36 14.37
CA PRO A 167 -9.80 0.09 14.28
C PRO A 167 -8.56 0.50 13.48
N GLY A 168 -7.45 -0.21 13.68
CA GLY A 168 -6.20 0.02 12.95
C GLY A 168 -6.33 -0.27 11.47
N LEU A 169 -6.99 -1.38 11.10
CA LEU A 169 -7.26 -1.73 9.70
C LEU A 169 -8.08 -0.66 8.98
N LEU A 170 -9.23 -0.27 9.56
CA LEU A 170 -10.15 0.67 8.93
C LEU A 170 -9.60 2.10 8.93
N GLY A 171 -8.96 2.52 10.04
CA GLY A 171 -8.33 3.85 10.15
C GLY A 171 -7.18 4.02 9.15
N TYR A 172 -6.32 3.01 9.02
CA TYR A 172 -5.25 3.01 8.04
C TYR A 172 -5.81 3.10 6.60
N ARG A 173 -6.77 2.24 6.25
CA ARG A 173 -7.32 2.24 4.89
C ARG A 173 -8.03 3.55 4.56
N ALA A 174 -8.69 4.17 5.55
CA ALA A 174 -9.29 5.50 5.39
C ALA A 174 -8.21 6.56 5.10
N ALA A 175 -7.10 6.60 5.87
CA ALA A 175 -6.00 7.53 5.66
C ALA A 175 -5.35 7.36 4.28
N ASN A 176 -5.01 6.12 3.91
CA ASN A 176 -4.42 5.78 2.62
C ASN A 176 -5.33 6.12 1.43
N THR A 177 -6.65 5.89 1.57
CA THR A 177 -7.61 6.28 0.53
C THR A 177 -7.72 7.80 0.39
N LEU A 178 -7.70 8.55 1.51
CA LEU A 178 -7.72 10.01 1.48
C LEU A 178 -6.44 10.59 0.88
N ASP A 179 -5.27 10.00 1.16
CA ASP A 179 -4.02 10.42 0.51
C ASP A 179 -4.11 10.24 -1.01
N ALA A 180 -4.56 9.07 -1.47
CA ALA A 180 -4.75 8.81 -2.89
C ALA A 180 -5.74 9.79 -3.56
N MET A 181 -6.77 10.26 -2.83
CA MET A 181 -7.78 11.17 -3.36
C MET A 181 -7.33 12.64 -3.35
N VAL A 182 -6.74 13.11 -2.26
CA VAL A 182 -6.47 14.54 -2.04
C VAL A 182 -5.03 14.85 -1.60
N GLY A 183 -4.18 13.85 -1.32
CA GLY A 183 -2.81 14.04 -0.83
C GLY A 183 -1.82 14.50 -1.90
N HIS A 184 -2.16 14.38 -3.18
CA HIS A 184 -1.29 14.76 -4.28
C HIS A 184 -1.13 16.29 -4.40
N ARG A 185 0.09 16.73 -4.79
CA ARG A 185 0.42 18.15 -4.94
C ARG A 185 -0.20 18.70 -6.22
N SER A 186 -1.39 19.27 -6.12
CA SER A 186 -2.05 20.06 -7.14
C SER A 186 -2.39 21.45 -6.61
N ALA A 187 -2.72 22.41 -7.48
CA ALA A 187 -3.14 23.74 -7.05
C ALA A 187 -4.32 23.67 -6.05
N ARG A 188 -5.26 22.75 -6.27
CA ARG A 188 -6.43 22.53 -5.40
C ARG A 188 -6.05 21.94 -4.04
N TYR A 189 -5.15 20.95 -3.99
CA TYR A 189 -4.93 20.11 -2.81
C TYR A 189 -3.63 20.41 -2.05
N ALA A 190 -2.79 21.34 -2.52
CA ALA A 190 -1.51 21.64 -1.89
C ALA A 190 -1.61 22.00 -0.39
N ARG A 191 -2.71 22.65 0.03
CA ARG A 191 -2.99 22.95 1.43
C ARG A 191 -3.97 22.00 2.05
N PHE A 192 -5.10 21.74 1.40
CA PHE A 192 -6.16 20.87 1.90
C PHE A 192 -5.68 19.42 2.09
N GLY A 193 -4.98 18.85 1.11
CA GLY A 193 -4.48 17.48 1.14
C GLY A 193 -3.29 17.23 2.07
N TRP A 194 -2.67 18.29 2.62
CA TRP A 194 -1.49 18.17 3.47
C TRP A 194 -1.67 17.20 4.64
N ALA A 195 -2.82 17.23 5.29
CA ALA A 195 -3.10 16.38 6.45
C ALA A 195 -3.23 14.90 6.07
N ALA A 196 -3.87 14.60 4.92
CA ALA A 196 -3.98 13.24 4.40
C ALA A 196 -2.60 12.67 4.08
N ALA A 197 -1.78 13.40 3.31
CA ALA A 197 -0.43 12.99 2.95
C ALA A 197 0.46 12.75 4.18
N ARG A 198 0.42 13.63 5.18
CA ARG A 198 1.24 13.47 6.40
C ARG A 198 0.80 12.34 7.31
N LEU A 199 -0.52 12.11 7.40
CA LEU A 199 -1.04 11.01 8.20
C LEU A 199 -0.71 9.66 7.53
N ASP A 200 -0.89 9.56 6.22
CA ASP A 200 -0.51 8.36 5.45
C ASP A 200 1.00 8.10 5.57
N ASP A 201 1.84 9.10 5.33
CA ASP A 201 3.30 9.00 5.54
C ASP A 201 3.65 8.40 6.92
N LEU A 202 3.00 8.89 7.99
CA LEU A 202 3.27 8.45 9.36
C LEU A 202 2.81 7.01 9.60
N LEU A 203 1.60 6.67 9.17
CA LEU A 203 1.01 5.34 9.39
C LEU A 203 1.73 4.26 8.58
N ASN A 204 2.31 4.60 7.43
CA ASN A 204 3.08 3.70 6.60
C ASN A 204 4.51 3.45 7.11
N LEU A 205 5.08 4.29 7.99
CA LEU A 205 6.45 4.13 8.46
C LEU A 205 6.82 2.71 8.90
N PRO A 206 6.06 2.05 9.81
CA PRO A 206 6.42 0.70 10.25
C PRO A 206 6.21 -0.35 9.15
N GLY A 207 5.17 -0.20 8.33
CA GLY A 207 4.88 -1.08 7.20
C GLY A 207 5.99 -1.04 6.15
N ALA A 208 6.41 0.15 5.74
CA ALA A 208 7.45 0.34 4.75
C ALA A 208 8.81 -0.24 5.20
N ARG A 209 9.17 -0.08 6.50
CA ARG A 209 10.41 -0.65 7.05
C ARG A 209 10.35 -2.17 7.13
N LEU A 210 9.21 -2.74 7.52
CA LEU A 210 9.02 -4.19 7.52
C LEU A 210 9.05 -4.75 6.10
N THR A 211 8.41 -4.07 5.14
CA THR A 211 8.44 -4.45 3.71
C THR A 211 9.87 -4.46 3.18
N ALA A 212 10.62 -3.38 3.39
CA ALA A 212 12.02 -3.29 2.95
C ALA A 212 12.91 -4.35 3.60
N ALA A 213 12.75 -4.59 4.90
CA ALA A 213 13.50 -5.62 5.61
C ALA A 213 13.20 -7.03 5.07
N LEU A 214 11.91 -7.34 4.85
CA LEU A 214 11.50 -8.62 4.28
C LEU A 214 11.94 -8.76 2.82
N ALA A 215 11.85 -7.72 2.00
CA ALA A 215 12.36 -7.72 0.63
C ALA A 215 13.86 -8.00 0.59
N THR A 216 14.61 -7.44 1.53
CA THR A 216 16.04 -7.70 1.70
C THR A 216 16.34 -9.16 2.03
N VAL A 217 15.64 -9.71 3.03
CA VAL A 217 15.90 -11.09 3.50
C VAL A 217 15.41 -12.15 2.52
N LEU A 218 14.29 -11.90 1.84
CA LEU A 218 13.62 -12.86 0.95
C LEU A 218 13.98 -12.68 -0.53
N GLY A 219 14.76 -11.64 -0.85
CA GLY A 219 15.26 -11.36 -2.19
C GLY A 219 16.44 -12.23 -2.60
N ALA A 220 16.85 -12.12 -3.87
CA ALA A 220 17.93 -12.92 -4.43
C ALA A 220 19.32 -12.43 -3.96
N ASP A 221 19.50 -11.14 -3.72
CA ASP A 221 20.74 -10.52 -3.23
C ASP A 221 20.48 -9.61 -2.02
N PRO A 222 20.54 -10.16 -0.80
CA PRO A 222 20.37 -9.38 0.43
C PRO A 222 21.42 -8.26 0.58
N ALA A 223 22.65 -8.49 0.14
CA ALA A 223 23.72 -7.51 0.28
C ALA A 223 23.49 -6.30 -0.64
N ALA A 224 23.12 -6.53 -1.91
CA ALA A 224 22.75 -5.46 -2.83
C ALA A 224 21.50 -4.69 -2.35
N SER A 225 20.51 -5.40 -1.79
CA SER A 225 19.32 -4.80 -1.21
C SER A 225 19.66 -3.84 -0.05
N VAL A 226 20.51 -4.27 0.89
CA VAL A 226 20.98 -3.41 2.00
C VAL A 226 21.74 -2.20 1.48
N ARG A 227 22.64 -2.40 0.49
CA ARG A 227 23.42 -1.29 -0.10
C ARG A 227 22.48 -0.26 -0.74
N ALA A 228 21.56 -0.70 -1.59
CA ALA A 228 20.59 0.17 -2.26
C ALA A 228 19.71 0.91 -1.22
N TRP A 229 19.16 0.21 -0.23
CA TRP A 229 18.36 0.83 0.82
C TRP A 229 19.12 1.93 1.56
N ARG A 230 20.36 1.64 2.02
CA ARG A 230 21.15 2.61 2.80
C ARG A 230 21.61 3.82 1.98
N ARG A 231 21.96 3.61 0.72
CA ARG A 231 22.50 4.65 -0.15
C ARG A 231 21.40 5.50 -0.79
N ASP A 232 20.34 4.87 -1.31
CA ASP A 232 19.44 5.50 -2.27
C ASP A 232 18.12 5.96 -1.65
N ALA A 233 17.63 5.27 -0.60
CA ALA A 233 16.30 5.51 -0.06
C ALA A 233 16.06 6.94 0.43
N GLY A 234 17.10 7.57 1.00
CA GLY A 234 17.01 8.93 1.53
C GLY A 234 16.90 10.03 0.48
N ALA A 235 17.22 9.72 -0.77
CA ALA A 235 17.09 10.66 -1.90
C ALA A 235 15.67 10.65 -2.50
N HIS A 236 14.85 9.64 -2.19
CA HIS A 236 13.47 9.55 -2.67
C HIS A 236 12.55 10.54 -1.93
N PRO A 237 11.61 11.23 -2.62
CA PRO A 237 10.73 12.22 -1.99
C PRO A 237 9.76 11.65 -0.95
N SER A 238 9.39 10.37 -1.05
CA SER A 238 8.56 9.69 -0.06
C SER A 238 9.42 8.97 0.98
N PRO A 239 9.14 9.17 2.29
CA PRO A 239 9.86 8.49 3.36
C PRO A 239 9.54 6.98 3.43
N ASN A 240 8.52 6.53 2.71
CA ASN A 240 8.04 5.16 2.70
C ASN A 240 8.38 4.43 1.39
N ALA A 241 8.05 4.99 0.24
CA ALA A 241 8.38 4.40 -1.05
C ALA A 241 9.90 4.24 -1.25
N GLY A 242 10.71 5.24 -0.84
CA GLY A 242 12.16 5.19 -0.97
C GLY A 242 12.80 3.91 -0.40
N PRO A 243 12.62 3.59 0.89
CA PRO A 243 13.10 2.35 1.49
C PRO A 243 12.61 1.08 0.77
N VAL A 244 11.34 1.05 0.38
CA VAL A 244 10.73 -0.14 -0.23
C VAL A 244 11.24 -0.35 -1.65
N GLU A 245 11.18 0.68 -2.49
CA GLU A 245 11.64 0.61 -3.88
C GLU A 245 13.14 0.33 -3.96
N ALA A 246 13.96 0.96 -3.11
CA ALA A 246 15.40 0.72 -3.08
C ALA A 246 15.72 -0.73 -2.65
N ALA A 247 15.02 -1.27 -1.65
CA ALA A 247 15.21 -2.65 -1.22
C ALA A 247 14.80 -3.64 -2.33
N PHE A 248 13.68 -3.40 -3.01
CA PHE A 248 13.25 -4.21 -4.15
C PHE A 248 14.24 -4.12 -5.32
N ALA A 249 14.71 -2.91 -5.66
CA ALA A 249 15.70 -2.70 -6.72
C ALA A 249 16.97 -3.52 -6.49
N GLY A 250 17.54 -3.44 -5.28
CA GLY A 250 18.71 -4.21 -4.91
C GLY A 250 18.45 -5.72 -4.88
N ALA A 251 17.31 -6.15 -4.31
CA ALA A 251 16.92 -7.55 -4.23
C ALA A 251 16.69 -8.22 -5.59
N LEU A 252 16.26 -7.44 -6.59
CA LEU A 252 16.02 -7.89 -7.97
C LEU A 252 17.24 -7.68 -8.88
N GLY A 253 18.24 -6.89 -8.44
CA GLY A 253 19.39 -6.52 -9.26
C GLY A 253 19.04 -5.63 -10.44
N VAL A 254 18.07 -4.72 -10.27
CA VAL A 254 17.61 -3.76 -11.30
C VAL A 254 17.80 -2.32 -10.81
N ARG A 255 17.60 -1.35 -11.71
CA ARG A 255 17.58 0.06 -11.39
C ARG A 255 16.17 0.64 -11.57
N LEU A 256 15.60 1.19 -10.52
CA LEU A 256 14.35 1.93 -10.48
C LEU A 256 14.61 3.44 -10.44
N GLY A 257 13.54 4.26 -10.40
CA GLY A 257 13.67 5.72 -10.46
C GLY A 257 13.85 6.25 -11.88
N GLY A 258 14.33 7.49 -12.01
CA GLY A 258 14.51 8.15 -13.30
C GLY A 258 13.36 9.10 -13.66
N ARG A 259 13.24 9.43 -14.94
CA ARG A 259 12.26 10.40 -15.43
C ARG A 259 10.83 9.87 -15.33
N THR A 260 9.94 10.68 -14.75
CA THR A 260 8.49 10.41 -14.65
C THR A 260 7.72 11.66 -15.08
N VAL A 261 6.67 11.50 -15.88
CA VAL A 261 5.83 12.59 -16.37
C VAL A 261 4.42 12.43 -15.78
N TYR A 262 3.89 13.47 -15.16
CA TYR A 262 2.53 13.53 -14.63
C TYR A 262 1.71 14.52 -15.42
N GLY A 263 0.47 14.17 -15.73
CA GLY A 263 -0.42 15.01 -16.53
C GLY A 263 -0.06 14.98 -18.01
N THR A 264 -0.78 15.76 -18.83
CA THR A 264 -0.65 15.79 -20.29
C THR A 264 -0.66 17.23 -20.78
N GLY A 265 -0.07 17.46 -21.97
CA GLY A 265 -0.05 18.80 -22.62
C GLY A 265 0.75 19.84 -21.83
N PRO A 266 0.31 21.11 -21.85
CA PRO A 266 1.03 22.22 -21.21
C PRO A 266 1.16 22.12 -19.70
N GLU A 267 0.30 21.34 -19.05
CA GLU A 267 0.30 21.11 -17.60
C GLU A 267 1.15 19.90 -17.18
N ALA A 268 1.83 19.25 -18.12
CA ALA A 268 2.68 18.12 -17.84
C ALA A 268 3.84 18.51 -16.94
N ARG A 269 3.97 17.83 -15.79
CA ARG A 269 5.05 18.02 -14.84
C ARG A 269 6.06 16.86 -14.97
N VAL A 270 7.30 17.19 -15.24
CA VAL A 270 8.41 16.23 -15.25
C VAL A 270 9.02 16.19 -13.85
N GLU A 271 9.13 14.98 -13.30
CA GLU A 271 9.81 14.70 -12.05
C GLU A 271 11.00 13.77 -12.33
N LEU A 272 12.18 14.17 -11.91
CA LEU A 272 13.38 13.33 -11.95
C LEU A 272 13.54 12.67 -10.58
N ARG A 273 13.21 11.39 -10.51
CA ARG A 273 13.42 10.58 -9.31
C ARG A 273 14.87 10.09 -9.30
N PRO A 274 15.54 10.10 -8.14
CA PRO A 274 16.89 9.55 -8.05
C PRO A 274 16.89 8.06 -8.42
N PRO A 275 17.99 7.56 -9.00
CA PRO A 275 18.13 6.14 -9.27
C PRO A 275 18.18 5.35 -7.98
N LEU A 276 17.49 4.21 -7.96
CA LEU A 276 17.42 3.27 -6.85
C LEU A 276 17.97 1.92 -7.33
N GLY A 277 19.05 1.44 -6.72
CA GLY A 277 19.78 0.24 -7.16
C GLY A 277 20.80 0.51 -8.26
N GLU A 278 21.67 -0.47 -8.51
CA GLU A 278 22.84 -0.38 -9.42
C GLU A 278 22.71 -1.23 -10.70
N GLY A 279 21.62 -2.01 -10.79
CA GLY A 279 21.43 -2.92 -11.93
C GLY A 279 21.06 -2.23 -13.24
N PRO A 280 20.84 -3.01 -14.30
CA PRO A 280 20.30 -2.51 -15.57
C PRO A 280 18.85 -2.01 -15.41
N ALA A 281 18.35 -1.34 -16.43
CA ALA A 281 16.93 -1.03 -16.54
C ALA A 281 16.10 -2.34 -16.52
N PRO A 282 14.91 -2.34 -15.91
CA PRO A 282 14.08 -3.55 -15.83
C PRO A 282 13.67 -4.09 -17.19
N ALA A 283 13.72 -5.40 -17.34
CA ALA A 283 13.20 -6.13 -18.49
C ALA A 283 11.80 -6.72 -18.19
N PRO A 284 11.03 -7.15 -19.20
CA PRO A 284 9.68 -7.73 -19.00
C PRO A 284 9.61 -8.84 -17.95
N HIS A 285 10.58 -9.77 -17.95
CA HIS A 285 10.64 -10.90 -17.00
C HIS A 285 10.85 -10.45 -15.53
N ASP A 286 11.39 -9.26 -15.30
CA ASP A 286 11.59 -8.74 -13.95
C ASP A 286 10.26 -8.41 -13.24
N VAL A 287 9.22 -8.08 -14.00
CA VAL A 287 7.87 -7.89 -13.43
C VAL A 287 7.41 -9.16 -12.71
N ALA A 288 7.61 -10.34 -13.31
CA ALA A 288 7.28 -11.61 -12.66
C ALA A 288 8.17 -11.90 -11.44
N ARG A 289 9.45 -11.49 -11.45
CA ARG A 289 10.37 -11.60 -10.30
C ARG A 289 9.91 -10.70 -9.15
N GLY A 290 9.55 -9.44 -9.44
CA GLY A 290 9.03 -8.48 -8.46
C GLY A 290 7.74 -8.96 -7.81
N ARG A 291 6.79 -9.48 -8.59
CA ARG A 291 5.54 -10.08 -8.09
C ARG A 291 5.80 -11.27 -7.13
N ARG A 292 6.74 -12.16 -7.49
CA ARG A 292 7.12 -13.28 -6.60
C ARG A 292 7.73 -12.78 -5.30
N LEU A 293 8.58 -11.75 -5.35
CA LEU A 293 9.13 -11.13 -4.14
C LEU A 293 8.02 -10.49 -3.30
N ALA A 294 7.11 -9.74 -3.89
CA ALA A 294 5.94 -9.15 -3.21
C ALA A 294 5.08 -10.21 -2.50
N ALA A 295 4.80 -11.33 -3.15
CA ALA A 295 4.07 -12.44 -2.54
C ALA A 295 4.79 -13.05 -1.32
N ARG A 296 6.12 -13.22 -1.42
CA ARG A 296 6.95 -13.69 -0.28
C ARG A 296 6.96 -12.69 0.87
N VAL A 297 7.08 -11.39 0.58
CA VAL A 297 7.04 -10.31 1.56
C VAL A 297 5.68 -10.26 2.26
N GLY A 298 4.58 -10.36 1.52
CA GLY A 298 3.24 -10.40 2.10
C GLY A 298 3.04 -11.59 3.05
N LEU A 299 3.44 -12.80 2.65
CA LEU A 299 3.38 -13.98 3.52
C LEU A 299 4.33 -13.85 4.72
N GLY A 300 5.56 -13.39 4.49
CA GLY A 300 6.55 -13.16 5.54
C GLY A 300 6.04 -12.15 6.59
N SER A 301 5.37 -11.08 6.15
CA SER A 301 4.79 -10.10 7.06
C SER A 301 3.71 -10.72 7.96
N LEU A 302 2.84 -11.56 7.41
CA LEU A 302 1.83 -12.28 8.19
C LEU A 302 2.48 -13.19 9.25
N ILE A 303 3.53 -13.94 8.88
CA ILE A 303 4.26 -14.83 9.81
C ILE A 303 4.88 -14.01 10.95
N VAL A 304 5.50 -12.88 10.66
CA VAL A 304 6.11 -12.00 11.68
C VAL A 304 5.06 -11.34 12.58
N LEU A 305 3.91 -10.95 12.01
CA LEU A 305 2.89 -10.19 12.73
C LEU A 305 1.90 -11.08 13.50
N ALA A 306 1.70 -12.33 13.12
CA ALA A 306 0.78 -13.23 13.80
C ALA A 306 1.07 -13.39 15.32
N PRO A 307 2.31 -13.61 15.78
CA PRO A 307 2.61 -13.67 17.21
C PRO A 307 2.40 -12.32 17.92
N ILE A 308 2.58 -11.19 17.23
CA ILE A 308 2.32 -9.87 17.78
C ILE A 308 0.81 -9.68 17.99
N ALA A 309 0.01 -10.03 17.00
CA ALA A 309 -1.45 -9.96 17.05
C ALA A 309 -2.06 -10.88 18.13
N ALA A 310 -1.39 -12.00 18.42
CA ALA A 310 -1.82 -12.98 19.43
C ALA A 310 -1.52 -12.56 20.88
N ARG A 311 -0.73 -11.48 21.09
CA ARG A 311 -0.40 -11.01 22.45
C ARG A 311 -1.65 -10.42 23.14
N PRO A 312 -1.94 -10.82 24.39
CA PRO A 312 -3.05 -10.21 25.14
C PRO A 312 -2.74 -8.74 25.40
N VAL A 313 -3.72 -7.90 25.10
CA VAL A 313 -3.66 -6.48 25.53
C VAL A 313 -3.73 -6.48 27.05
N ARG A 314 -2.63 -6.12 27.73
CA ARG A 314 -2.63 -5.99 29.20
C ARG A 314 -3.61 -4.89 29.58
N PRO A 315 -4.59 -5.17 30.46
CA PRO A 315 -5.42 -4.11 30.98
C PRO A 315 -4.50 -3.09 31.68
N ARG A 316 -4.66 -1.80 31.36
CA ARG A 316 -4.01 -0.75 32.15
C ARG A 316 -4.48 -0.93 33.60
N ARG A 317 -3.56 -1.24 34.50
CA ARG A 317 -3.84 -1.14 35.93
C ARG A 317 -4.27 0.32 36.19
N ARG A 318 -5.49 0.49 36.62
CA ARG A 318 -5.98 1.76 37.14
C ARG A 318 -5.34 2.03 38.51
#